data_fd59e110fc77e8862668959c4ea33a47
#
_entry.id   fd59e110fc77e8862668959c4ea33a47
#
_cell.length_a   1.000
_cell.length_b   1.000
_cell.length_c   1.000
_cell.angle_alpha   90.00
_cell.angle_beta   90.00
_cell.angle_gamma   90.00
#
_symmetry.space_group_name_H-M   'P 1'
#
loop_
_entity.id
_entity.type
_entity.pdbx_description
1 polymer ?
#
loop_
_entity_poly.entity_id
_entity_poly.type
_entity_poly.pdbx_seq_one_letter_code
_entity_poly.pdbx_strand_id
1 'polypeptide(L)'
;MGLMSAIWEGWYPNTIKRYEGSYEGDLKIGSWKYWTDQSILKDEESYKVFPKTSVNSDREILQSFKHGDFKSYDEMQGKLVSEGSYNKGMQNGSWKYFFPGGVIASRELNFKDGKLEGSSKEFSRRGEIKSEINYKNNKKNGNMKVYSNRGKLISHVVYKNGVKIKDVLKKIDYKYSTLK
;
A
#
# COMPACT_ATOMS: atom_id res chain seq x y z
N MET A 1 -15.52 -30.34 17.13
CA MET A 1 -15.00 -30.89 15.87
C MET A 1 -14.51 -29.68 15.04
N GLY A 2 -13.21 -29.54 14.88
CA GLY A 2 -12.66 -28.49 14.01
C GLY A 2 -13.00 -28.83 12.55
N LEU A 3 -13.60 -27.89 11.83
CA LEU A 3 -13.78 -27.99 10.40
C LEU A 3 -12.39 -28.15 9.76
N MET A 4 -12.17 -29.24 9.04
CA MET A 4 -10.92 -29.44 8.30
C MET A 4 -10.85 -28.38 7.22
N SER A 5 -9.84 -27.51 7.29
CA SER A 5 -9.54 -26.59 6.20
C SER A 5 -8.98 -27.42 5.03
N ALA A 6 -9.63 -27.36 3.89
CA ALA A 6 -9.15 -27.98 2.68
C ALA A 6 -8.44 -26.93 1.80
N ILE A 7 -7.34 -27.33 1.17
CA ILE A 7 -6.71 -26.51 0.12
C ILE A 7 -7.59 -26.60 -1.13
N TRP A 8 -7.98 -25.47 -1.66
CA TRP A 8 -8.75 -25.34 -2.87
C TRP A 8 -7.88 -24.76 -3.98
N GLU A 9 -8.00 -25.36 -5.14
CA GLU A 9 -7.28 -24.97 -6.33
C GLU A 9 -8.25 -24.79 -7.49
N GLY A 10 -8.00 -23.81 -8.32
CA GLY A 10 -8.72 -23.61 -9.57
C GLY A 10 -7.75 -23.46 -10.73
N TRP A 11 -8.21 -23.85 -11.92
CA TRP A 11 -7.40 -23.83 -13.15
C TRP A 11 -8.10 -23.03 -14.26
N TYR A 12 -7.31 -22.53 -15.16
CA TYR A 12 -7.78 -22.02 -16.45
C TYR A 12 -8.10 -23.19 -17.38
N PRO A 13 -8.86 -22.96 -18.48
CA PRO A 13 -9.14 -23.98 -19.48
C PRO A 13 -7.89 -24.63 -20.11
N ASN A 14 -6.76 -23.90 -20.13
CA ASN A 14 -5.45 -24.38 -20.59
C ASN A 14 -4.67 -25.17 -19.53
N THR A 15 -5.32 -25.65 -18.47
CA THR A 15 -4.74 -26.42 -17.35
C THR A 15 -3.70 -25.69 -16.47
N ILE A 16 -3.51 -24.40 -16.67
CA ILE A 16 -2.66 -23.58 -15.80
C ILE A 16 -3.41 -23.24 -14.52
N LYS A 17 -2.72 -23.32 -13.38
CA LYS A 17 -3.30 -22.97 -12.07
C LYS A 17 -3.70 -21.49 -12.07
N ARG A 18 -4.94 -21.22 -11.66
CA ARG A 18 -5.52 -19.88 -11.55
C ARG A 18 -5.44 -19.33 -10.13
N TYR A 19 -5.70 -20.18 -9.16
CA TYR A 19 -5.62 -19.82 -7.74
C TYR A 19 -5.39 -21.05 -6.86
N GLU A 20 -4.86 -20.82 -5.67
CA GLU A 20 -4.84 -21.76 -4.56
C GLU A 20 -5.09 -21.01 -3.24
N GLY A 21 -5.70 -21.68 -2.28
CA GLY A 21 -5.96 -21.15 -0.95
C GLY A 21 -6.84 -22.07 -0.13
N SER A 22 -7.24 -21.64 1.05
CA SER A 22 -8.04 -22.44 1.97
C SER A 22 -9.37 -21.77 2.27
N TYR A 23 -10.40 -22.61 2.43
CA TYR A 23 -11.71 -22.21 2.93
C TYR A 23 -12.00 -22.89 4.27
N GLU A 24 -12.75 -22.17 5.10
CA GLU A 24 -13.46 -22.72 6.24
C GLU A 24 -14.94 -22.43 6.02
N GLY A 25 -15.74 -23.48 5.71
CA GLY A 25 -17.04 -23.31 5.09
C GLY A 25 -16.91 -22.60 3.74
N ASP A 26 -17.68 -21.55 3.53
CA ASP A 26 -17.64 -20.72 2.30
C ASP A 26 -16.73 -19.48 2.44
N LEU A 27 -15.94 -19.41 3.52
CA LEU A 27 -15.12 -18.23 3.85
C LEU A 27 -13.64 -18.49 3.58
N LYS A 28 -12.99 -17.59 2.85
CA LYS A 28 -11.54 -17.62 2.64
C LYS A 28 -10.80 -17.44 3.94
N ILE A 29 -9.78 -18.29 4.18
CA ILE A 29 -8.86 -18.21 5.31
C ILE A 29 -7.41 -18.37 4.85
N GLY A 30 -6.47 -17.91 5.68
CA GLY A 30 -5.03 -18.09 5.44
C GLY A 30 -4.54 -17.43 4.16
N SER A 31 -3.49 -18.00 3.59
CA SER A 31 -2.82 -17.48 2.40
C SER A 31 -3.49 -17.91 1.12
N TRP A 32 -3.61 -16.98 0.19
CA TRP A 32 -4.14 -17.19 -1.15
C TRP A 32 -3.14 -16.70 -2.18
N LYS A 33 -3.01 -17.44 -3.28
CA LYS A 33 -2.20 -17.08 -4.43
C LYS A 33 -3.03 -17.13 -5.69
N TYR A 34 -2.74 -16.21 -6.60
CA TYR A 34 -3.41 -16.09 -7.89
C TYR A 34 -2.38 -15.98 -9.01
N TRP A 35 -2.64 -16.65 -10.13
CA TRP A 35 -1.78 -16.64 -11.31
C TRP A 35 -2.56 -16.16 -12.54
N THR A 36 -1.83 -15.69 -13.54
CA THR A 36 -2.35 -15.45 -14.88
C THR A 36 -2.50 -16.78 -15.63
N ASP A 37 -3.16 -16.77 -16.78
CA ASP A 37 -3.26 -17.89 -17.71
C ASP A 37 -1.93 -18.25 -18.40
N GLN A 38 -0.87 -17.49 -18.12
CA GLN A 38 0.52 -17.72 -18.53
C GLN A 38 1.42 -18.18 -17.38
N SER A 39 0.86 -18.66 -16.25
CA SER A 39 1.56 -19.10 -15.04
C SER A 39 2.36 -18.00 -14.31
N ILE A 40 2.09 -16.74 -14.57
CA ILE A 40 2.74 -15.64 -13.85
C ILE A 40 1.98 -15.38 -12.55
N LEU A 41 2.70 -15.37 -11.42
CA LEU A 41 2.10 -15.01 -10.12
C LEU A 41 1.62 -13.55 -10.18
N LYS A 42 0.36 -13.34 -9.84
CA LYS A 42 -0.32 -12.06 -9.89
C LYS A 42 -0.48 -11.43 -8.52
N ASP A 43 -1.01 -12.18 -7.57
CA ASP A 43 -1.27 -11.68 -6.22
C ASP A 43 -1.00 -12.76 -5.16
N GLU A 44 -0.48 -12.34 -4.02
CA GLU A 44 -0.44 -13.08 -2.76
C GLU A 44 -1.23 -12.30 -1.73
N GLU A 45 -2.20 -12.95 -1.12
CA GLU A 45 -3.15 -12.35 -0.19
C GLU A 45 -3.31 -13.22 1.05
N SER A 46 -3.62 -12.57 2.19
CA SER A 46 -3.96 -13.28 3.42
C SER A 46 -5.36 -12.90 3.86
N TYR A 47 -6.11 -13.89 4.37
CA TYR A 47 -7.50 -13.74 4.80
C TYR A 47 -7.70 -14.23 6.23
N LYS A 48 -8.62 -13.58 6.95
CA LYS A 48 -9.09 -13.99 8.27
C LYS A 48 -10.58 -13.71 8.39
N VAL A 49 -11.24 -14.61 9.10
CA VAL A 49 -12.68 -14.52 9.38
C VAL A 49 -12.90 -13.69 10.64
N PHE A 50 -13.89 -12.84 10.59
CA PHE A 50 -14.34 -12.01 11.72
C PHE A 50 -15.86 -12.03 11.84
N PRO A 51 -16.39 -11.86 13.05
CA PRO A 51 -17.82 -11.62 13.22
C PRO A 51 -18.24 -10.34 12.49
N LYS A 52 -19.34 -10.42 11.74
CA LYS A 52 -20.01 -9.24 11.20
C LYS A 52 -20.81 -8.63 12.33
N THR A 53 -20.48 -7.40 12.72
CA THR A 53 -21.27 -6.63 13.68
C THR A 53 -22.63 -6.34 13.05
N SER A 54 -23.65 -7.12 13.42
CA SER A 54 -25.05 -6.86 13.07
C SER A 54 -25.75 -6.43 14.34
N VAL A 55 -26.38 -5.27 14.29
CA VAL A 55 -27.03 -4.64 15.47
C VAL A 55 -28.35 -5.36 15.84
N ASN A 56 -28.88 -6.26 14.98
CA ASN A 56 -30.23 -6.81 15.13
C ASN A 56 -30.39 -8.32 14.81
N SER A 57 -29.34 -9.15 14.96
CA SER A 57 -29.53 -10.58 14.77
C SER A 57 -28.92 -11.40 15.91
N ASP A 58 -29.71 -12.35 16.45
CA ASP A 58 -29.26 -13.34 17.45
C ASP A 58 -28.28 -14.38 16.86
N ARG A 59 -27.93 -14.27 15.57
CA ARG A 59 -26.97 -15.14 14.91
C ARG A 59 -25.71 -14.36 14.55
N GLU A 60 -24.58 -14.86 14.97
CA GLU A 60 -23.28 -14.38 14.56
C GLU A 60 -23.07 -14.68 13.06
N ILE A 61 -23.00 -13.65 12.24
CA ILE A 61 -22.65 -13.76 10.82
C ILE A 61 -21.16 -13.59 10.70
N LEU A 62 -20.48 -14.60 10.16
CA LEU A 62 -19.03 -14.55 9.89
C LEU A 62 -18.78 -13.96 8.50
N GLN A 63 -17.70 -13.22 8.37
CA GLN A 63 -17.24 -12.66 7.10
C GLN A 63 -15.73 -12.76 6.98
N SER A 64 -15.24 -13.14 5.79
CA SER A 64 -13.83 -13.15 5.46
C SER A 64 -13.37 -11.78 4.95
N PHE A 65 -12.24 -11.31 5.47
CA PHE A 65 -11.59 -10.09 5.03
C PHE A 65 -10.13 -10.36 4.70
N LYS A 66 -9.57 -9.58 3.76
CA LYS A 66 -8.11 -9.47 3.63
C LYS A 66 -7.54 -9.02 4.97
N HIS A 67 -6.60 -9.80 5.53
CA HIS A 67 -5.99 -9.53 6.83
C HIS A 67 -4.59 -10.14 6.89
N GLY A 68 -3.58 -9.31 7.09
CA GLY A 68 -2.18 -9.71 6.99
C GLY A 68 -1.56 -9.28 5.66
N ASP A 69 -0.49 -9.96 5.26
CA ASP A 69 0.36 -9.55 4.15
C ASP A 69 -0.34 -9.65 2.79
N PHE A 70 0.06 -8.72 1.94
CA PHE A 70 -0.38 -8.59 0.56
C PHE A 70 0.81 -8.28 -0.34
N LYS A 71 0.88 -8.93 -1.50
CA LYS A 71 1.78 -8.59 -2.60
C LYS A 71 1.04 -8.67 -3.92
N SER A 72 1.37 -7.76 -4.82
CA SER A 72 0.88 -7.75 -6.19
C SER A 72 2.04 -7.66 -7.16
N TYR A 73 1.92 -8.37 -8.26
CA TYR A 73 2.97 -8.51 -9.27
C TYR A 73 2.45 -8.08 -10.64
N ASP A 74 3.36 -7.64 -11.48
CA ASP A 74 3.08 -7.33 -12.88
C ASP A 74 2.69 -8.60 -13.65
N GLU A 75 1.56 -8.54 -14.36
CA GLU A 75 0.99 -9.70 -15.06
C GLU A 75 1.79 -10.16 -16.29
N MET A 76 2.75 -9.35 -16.76
CA MET A 76 3.58 -9.67 -17.93
C MET A 76 4.94 -10.24 -17.54
N GLN A 77 5.55 -9.71 -16.49
CA GLN A 77 6.94 -10.06 -16.10
C GLN A 77 7.04 -10.71 -14.71
N GLY A 78 5.96 -10.76 -13.93
CA GLY A 78 5.95 -11.28 -12.57
C GLY A 78 6.82 -10.45 -11.61
N LYS A 79 7.03 -9.17 -11.90
CA LYS A 79 7.81 -8.28 -11.03
C LYS A 79 6.92 -7.63 -9.98
N LEU A 80 7.45 -7.47 -8.77
CA LEU A 80 6.70 -6.87 -7.66
C LEU A 80 6.27 -5.44 -7.99
N VAL A 81 4.97 -5.18 -7.87
CA VAL A 81 4.34 -3.88 -8.10
C VAL A 81 4.04 -3.18 -6.79
N SER A 82 3.52 -3.93 -5.82
CA SER A 82 3.22 -3.39 -4.50
C SER A 82 3.24 -4.46 -3.42
N GLU A 83 3.56 -4.04 -2.21
CA GLU A 83 3.47 -4.85 -1.00
C GLU A 83 2.97 -4.02 0.18
N GLY A 84 2.33 -4.68 1.14
CA GLY A 84 1.84 -4.08 2.37
C GLY A 84 1.00 -5.05 3.17
N SER A 85 0.19 -4.53 4.07
CA SER A 85 -0.70 -5.36 4.88
C SER A 85 -2.10 -4.77 4.93
N TYR A 86 -3.08 -5.66 5.09
CA TYR A 86 -4.47 -5.32 5.36
C TYR A 86 -4.85 -5.64 6.81
N ASN A 87 -5.76 -4.84 7.35
CA ASN A 87 -6.46 -5.13 8.59
C ASN A 87 -7.96 -5.04 8.32
N LYS A 88 -8.69 -6.16 8.41
CA LYS A 88 -10.14 -6.23 8.14
C LYS A 88 -10.53 -5.56 6.80
N GLY A 89 -9.81 -5.86 5.73
CA GLY A 89 -10.06 -5.33 4.38
C GLY A 89 -9.53 -3.94 4.11
N MET A 90 -8.98 -3.25 5.11
CA MET A 90 -8.41 -1.91 4.97
C MET A 90 -6.90 -1.94 4.97
N GLN A 91 -6.26 -1.15 4.09
CA GLN A 91 -4.80 -0.97 4.12
C GLN A 91 -4.36 -0.48 5.49
N ASN A 92 -3.31 -1.10 6.05
CA ASN A 92 -2.81 -0.78 7.38
C ASN A 92 -1.28 -0.93 7.45
N GLY A 93 -0.60 -0.01 8.15
CA GLY A 93 0.86 -0.01 8.21
C GLY A 93 1.54 0.54 6.96
N SER A 94 2.79 0.14 6.74
CA SER A 94 3.61 0.58 5.62
C SER A 94 3.24 -0.16 4.33
N TRP A 95 3.07 0.60 3.26
CA TRP A 95 2.85 0.12 1.90
C TRP A 95 3.94 0.63 0.98
N LYS A 96 4.52 -0.27 0.18
CA LYS A 96 5.50 0.06 -0.84
C LYS A 96 4.92 -0.19 -2.22
N TYR A 97 5.19 0.74 -3.12
CA TYR A 97 4.91 0.63 -4.54
C TYR A 97 6.23 0.72 -5.28
N PHE A 98 6.41 -0.07 -6.31
CA PHE A 98 7.68 -0.20 -7.02
C PHE A 98 7.62 0.43 -8.41
N PHE A 99 8.77 0.85 -8.92
CA PHE A 99 8.93 1.12 -10.35
C PHE A 99 8.88 -0.19 -11.15
N PRO A 100 8.54 -0.13 -12.46
CA PRO A 100 8.70 -1.28 -13.33
C PRO A 100 10.08 -1.95 -13.16
N GLY A 101 10.08 -3.29 -12.96
CA GLY A 101 11.24 -4.07 -12.59
C GLY A 101 11.23 -4.59 -11.15
N GLY A 102 10.38 -4.04 -10.27
CA GLY A 102 10.09 -4.59 -8.93
C GLY A 102 11.22 -4.48 -7.90
N VAL A 103 12.25 -3.66 -8.14
CA VAL A 103 13.44 -3.58 -7.27
C VAL A 103 13.46 -2.26 -6.49
N ILE A 104 13.19 -1.15 -7.16
CA ILE A 104 13.29 0.19 -6.55
C ILE A 104 11.88 0.66 -6.20
N ALA A 105 11.68 1.00 -4.93
CA ALA A 105 10.44 1.62 -4.50
C ALA A 105 10.25 2.98 -5.17
N SER A 106 9.05 3.22 -5.68
CA SER A 106 8.61 4.52 -6.21
C SER A 106 7.95 5.36 -5.13
N ARG A 107 7.23 4.71 -4.22
CA ARG A 107 6.54 5.35 -3.08
C ARG A 107 6.51 4.42 -1.87
N GLU A 108 6.62 5.02 -0.70
CA GLU A 108 6.29 4.41 0.58
C GLU A 108 5.17 5.24 1.22
N LEU A 109 4.07 4.61 1.56
CA LEU A 109 2.89 5.24 2.14
C LEU A 109 2.55 4.54 3.45
N ASN A 110 2.14 5.29 4.47
CA ASN A 110 1.66 4.71 5.71
C ASN A 110 0.15 4.89 5.82
N PHE A 111 -0.53 3.81 6.16
CA PHE A 111 -1.98 3.77 6.30
C PHE A 111 -2.38 3.34 7.72
N LYS A 112 -3.50 3.88 8.17
CA LYS A 112 -4.25 3.42 9.32
C LYS A 112 -5.70 3.33 8.94
N ASP A 113 -6.28 2.13 9.02
CA ASP A 113 -7.69 1.87 8.68
C ASP A 113 -8.08 2.45 7.30
N GLY A 114 -7.27 2.20 6.28
CA GLY A 114 -7.46 2.64 4.91
C GLY A 114 -7.20 4.12 4.63
N LYS A 115 -6.73 4.87 5.63
CA LYS A 115 -6.42 6.31 5.49
C LYS A 115 -4.93 6.55 5.59
N LEU A 116 -4.39 7.47 4.76
CA LEU A 116 -3.01 7.93 4.89
C LEU A 116 -2.81 8.55 6.28
N GLU A 117 -1.83 8.01 7.00
CA GLU A 117 -1.48 8.41 8.37
C GLU A 117 0.04 8.32 8.56
N GLY A 118 0.67 9.40 9.04
CA GLY A 118 2.12 9.45 9.23
C GLY A 118 2.89 9.87 7.99
N SER A 119 4.17 9.47 7.90
CA SER A 119 5.09 9.85 6.83
C SER A 119 4.84 9.06 5.55
N SER A 120 4.86 9.75 4.43
CA SER A 120 4.86 9.18 3.09
C SER A 120 6.03 9.71 2.30
N LYS A 121 6.66 8.87 1.48
CA LYS A 121 7.84 9.21 0.70
C LYS A 121 7.64 8.86 -0.77
N GLU A 122 8.20 9.68 -1.63
CA GLU A 122 8.37 9.40 -3.05
C GLU A 122 9.86 9.34 -3.40
N PHE A 123 10.21 8.43 -4.29
CA PHE A 123 11.60 8.17 -4.68
C PHE A 123 11.82 8.40 -6.18
N SER A 124 13.06 8.65 -6.55
CA SER A 124 13.53 8.61 -7.93
C SER A 124 13.78 7.17 -8.37
N ARG A 125 13.97 6.94 -9.69
CA ARG A 125 14.40 5.63 -10.22
C ARG A 125 15.79 5.18 -9.73
N ARG A 126 16.54 6.07 -9.05
CA ARG A 126 17.82 5.76 -8.40
C ARG A 126 17.67 5.42 -6.91
N GLY A 127 16.43 5.45 -6.38
CA GLY A 127 16.15 5.22 -4.95
C GLY A 127 16.36 6.47 -4.07
N GLU A 128 16.61 7.64 -4.66
CA GLU A 128 16.78 8.90 -3.90
C GLU A 128 15.43 9.47 -3.53
N ILE A 129 15.32 10.05 -2.34
CA ILE A 129 14.07 10.69 -1.87
C ILE A 129 13.83 11.97 -2.71
N LYS A 130 12.65 12.04 -3.34
CA LYS A 130 12.14 13.22 -4.04
C LYS A 130 11.25 14.07 -3.17
N SER A 131 10.41 13.45 -2.36
CA SER A 131 9.54 14.16 -1.43
C SER A 131 9.24 13.33 -0.17
N GLU A 132 9.01 14.04 0.92
CA GLU A 132 8.48 13.50 2.17
C GLU A 132 7.29 14.35 2.61
N ILE A 133 6.18 13.70 2.94
CA ILE A 133 4.93 14.38 3.30
C ILE A 133 4.33 13.67 4.50
N ASN A 134 3.95 14.44 5.53
CA ASN A 134 3.21 13.89 6.65
C ASN A 134 1.70 14.04 6.43
N TYR A 135 0.97 12.98 6.72
CA TYR A 135 -0.48 12.91 6.62
C TYR A 135 -1.15 12.59 7.95
N LYS A 136 -2.37 13.04 8.09
CA LYS A 136 -3.31 12.65 9.14
C LYS A 136 -4.71 12.54 8.54
N ASN A 137 -5.31 11.35 8.61
CA ASN A 137 -6.64 11.09 8.04
C ASN A 137 -6.77 11.58 6.58
N ASN A 138 -5.86 11.17 5.68
CA ASN A 138 -5.76 11.54 4.26
C ASN A 138 -5.45 13.03 3.99
N LYS A 139 -5.27 13.86 5.00
CA LYS A 139 -4.95 15.28 4.84
C LYS A 139 -3.48 15.53 5.16
N LYS A 140 -2.78 16.37 4.35
CA LYS A 140 -1.43 16.84 4.69
C LYS A 140 -1.46 17.48 6.08
N ASN A 141 -0.61 17.00 6.99
CA ASN A 141 -0.56 17.49 8.36
C ASN A 141 0.86 17.34 8.93
N GLY A 142 1.55 18.44 9.09
CA GLY A 142 2.97 18.48 9.41
C GLY A 142 3.82 18.90 8.23
N ASN A 143 5.04 18.36 8.14
CA ASN A 143 6.03 18.78 7.16
C ASN A 143 5.78 18.14 5.77
N MET A 144 5.99 18.95 4.74
CA MET A 144 6.19 18.53 3.36
C MET A 144 7.54 19.04 2.91
N LYS A 145 8.44 18.16 2.53
CA LYS A 145 9.77 18.46 2.01
C LYS A 145 9.91 17.95 0.59
N VAL A 146 10.53 18.73 -0.27
CA VAL A 146 10.84 18.33 -1.65
C VAL A 146 12.33 18.52 -1.89
N TYR A 147 12.93 17.57 -2.58
CA TYR A 147 14.37 17.54 -2.85
C TYR A 147 14.64 17.62 -4.36
N SER A 148 15.75 18.24 -4.73
CA SER A 148 16.27 18.19 -6.09
C SER A 148 16.83 16.80 -6.43
N ASN A 149 17.12 16.56 -7.72
CA ASN A 149 17.78 15.32 -8.16
C ASN A 149 19.21 15.13 -7.61
N ARG A 150 19.76 16.13 -6.91
CA ARG A 150 21.04 16.05 -6.19
C ARG A 150 20.88 15.96 -4.68
N GLY A 151 19.67 15.65 -4.19
CA GLY A 151 19.36 15.51 -2.76
C GLY A 151 19.27 16.82 -1.99
N LYS A 152 19.40 17.99 -2.65
CA LYS A 152 19.27 19.29 -1.98
C LYS A 152 17.81 19.60 -1.69
N LEU A 153 17.49 20.00 -0.45
CA LEU A 153 16.15 20.44 -0.07
C LEU A 153 15.81 21.75 -0.84
N ILE A 154 14.73 21.72 -1.63
CA ILE A 154 14.28 22.83 -2.48
C ILE A 154 12.93 23.40 -2.07
N SER A 155 12.16 22.67 -1.25
CA SER A 155 10.91 23.16 -0.67
C SER A 155 10.68 22.54 0.70
N HIS A 156 10.24 23.35 1.65
CA HIS A 156 9.81 22.89 2.97
C HIS A 156 8.59 23.69 3.40
N VAL A 157 7.44 23.04 3.42
CA VAL A 157 6.15 23.65 3.74
C VAL A 157 5.53 22.90 4.93
N VAL A 158 4.89 23.64 5.83
CA VAL A 158 4.14 23.05 6.94
C VAL A 158 2.65 23.16 6.64
N TYR A 159 1.95 22.03 6.85
CA TYR A 159 0.51 21.93 6.68
C TYR A 159 -0.19 21.58 8.00
N LYS A 160 -1.44 22.02 8.14
CA LYS A 160 -2.36 21.59 9.20
C LYS A 160 -3.71 21.30 8.57
N ASN A 161 -4.19 20.06 8.70
CA ASN A 161 -5.47 19.60 8.16
C ASN A 161 -5.68 19.93 6.65
N GLY A 162 -4.60 19.81 5.84
CA GLY A 162 -4.61 20.07 4.41
C GLY A 162 -4.33 21.54 4.02
N VAL A 163 -4.34 22.44 4.97
CA VAL A 163 -4.09 23.88 4.71
C VAL A 163 -2.60 24.21 4.91
N LYS A 164 -2.00 24.94 3.97
CA LYS A 164 -0.64 25.45 4.09
C LYS A 164 -0.57 26.50 5.20
N ILE A 165 0.30 26.29 6.19
CA ILE A 165 0.48 27.18 7.33
C ILE A 165 1.72 28.06 7.15
N LYS A 166 2.83 27.46 6.68
CA LYS A 166 4.12 28.15 6.66
C LYS A 166 4.99 27.61 5.52
N ASP A 167 5.69 28.51 4.86
CA ASP A 167 6.84 28.20 4.00
C ASP A 167 8.11 28.37 4.84
N VAL A 168 8.86 27.30 5.06
CA VAL A 168 10.04 27.30 5.92
C VAL A 168 11.28 27.73 5.15
N LEU A 169 11.37 27.31 3.88
CA LEU A 169 12.39 27.84 2.98
C LEU A 169 11.86 29.14 2.36
N LYS A 170 12.16 30.25 2.99
CA LYS A 170 12.02 31.54 2.32
C LYS A 170 12.86 31.50 1.02
N LYS A 171 12.28 31.89 -0.13
CA LYS A 171 13.07 32.24 -1.30
C LYS A 171 14.17 33.16 -0.79
N ILE A 172 15.43 32.78 -0.97
CA ILE A 172 16.53 33.71 -0.87
C ILE A 172 16.26 34.68 -2.02
N ASP A 173 15.74 35.87 -1.70
CA ASP A 173 15.60 36.93 -2.65
C ASP A 173 17.00 37.21 -3.19
N TYR A 174 17.25 36.90 -4.47
CA TYR A 174 18.40 37.35 -5.22
C TYR A 174 18.28 38.85 -5.42
N LYS A 175 18.38 39.60 -4.34
CA LYS A 175 18.42 41.06 -4.33
C LYS A 175 19.82 41.60 -4.08
N TYR A 176 20.87 40.88 -4.52
CA TYR A 176 22.24 41.45 -4.55
C TYR A 176 23.00 40.88 -5.74
N SER A 177 22.65 41.30 -6.95
CA SER A 177 23.55 41.26 -8.10
C SER A 177 23.41 42.50 -8.98
N THR A 178 23.32 43.68 -8.34
CA THR A 178 23.57 44.94 -9.01
C THR A 178 24.32 45.85 -8.04
N LEU A 179 25.59 45.59 -7.88
CA LEU A 179 26.56 46.61 -7.47
C LEU A 179 27.84 46.38 -8.29
N LYS A 180 27.88 47.25 -9.36
CA LYS A 180 29.01 47.80 -10.09
C LYS A 180 30.16 46.86 -10.44
#